data_84849d9a1510deb7f9f8b9cc84bd13fa
#
_entry.id   84849d9a1510deb7f9f8b9cc84bd13fa
#
_cell.length_a   1.000
_cell.length_b   1.000
_cell.length_c   1.000
_cell.angle_alpha   90.00
_cell.angle_beta   90.00
_cell.angle_gamma   90.00
#
_symmetry.space_group_name_H-M   'P 1'
#
loop_
_entity.id
_entity.type
_entity.pdbx_description
1 polymer ?
#
loop_
_entity_poly.entity_id
_entity_poly.type
_entity_poly.pdbx_seq_one_letter_code
_entity_poly.pdbx_strand_id
1 'polypeptide(L)'
;VSQSSSSAIAEGPGSGLHQFFRKRANFPKYKKKFRHDSIRFPQGVELDEAKQQIRLPKIGWVGYRKSRDIMGAIKNVTVSRRGEKWDVSIQTEYEVSLPAANPSEIGIDMGVKRFVTMSNGDFVEPPNPFKQEREKLAKLQRKLARQKKGSRNSTKTKRKIARLHRYIADSRRDFLHKTSTKIAKNHSIVYVEDLKVSNMSASAGGTKESPGKNVRQKSGLNRSILDQGWYSFFQMLSYKLERGGGKLIKVDPKNTSRTCPRCGLVSAENRKSQATFACIGCGYRSNADEVGAINVLRAGRARLACAMSGAVRPLSAGTRRDPLQH
;
A
#
# COMPACT_ATOMS: atom_id res chain seq x y z
N VAL A 1 13.71 23.25 8.62
CA VAL A 1 12.38 23.57 8.05
C VAL A 1 11.54 22.32 8.18
N SER A 2 10.68 22.32 9.19
CA SER A 2 9.79 21.22 9.52
C SER A 2 8.70 21.06 8.48
N GLN A 3 8.79 20.07 7.62
CA GLN A 3 7.61 19.55 6.91
C GLN A 3 7.03 18.40 7.73
N SER A 4 5.94 18.70 8.42
CA SER A 4 5.11 17.72 9.10
C SER A 4 4.54 16.74 8.09
N SER A 5 4.99 15.49 8.14
CA SER A 5 4.29 14.37 7.51
C SER A 5 2.92 14.24 8.16
N SER A 6 1.88 14.76 7.52
CA SER A 6 0.50 14.56 7.95
C SER A 6 0.12 13.09 7.72
N SER A 7 0.42 12.26 8.73
CA SER A 7 -0.28 10.99 8.92
C SER A 7 -1.77 11.33 9.04
N ALA A 8 -2.60 10.70 8.22
CA ALA A 8 -4.05 10.85 8.25
C ALA A 8 -4.55 10.53 9.67
N ILE A 9 -4.66 11.55 10.49
CA ILE A 9 -5.32 11.52 11.79
C ILE A 9 -6.76 11.12 11.48
N ALA A 10 -7.23 10.04 12.09
CA ALA A 10 -8.65 9.73 12.10
C ALA A 10 -9.36 10.87 12.84
N GLU A 11 -9.73 11.87 12.08
CA GLU A 11 -10.40 13.06 12.56
C GLU A 11 -11.73 12.65 13.19
N GLY A 12 -12.13 13.30 14.27
CA GLY A 12 -13.37 13.03 14.97
C GLY A 12 -14.63 13.31 14.10
N PRO A 13 -15.84 13.17 14.67
CA PRO A 13 -17.11 13.31 13.93
C PRO A 13 -17.25 14.59 13.10
N GLY A 14 -16.57 15.67 13.49
CA GLY A 14 -16.56 16.94 12.78
C GLY A 14 -15.91 16.90 11.39
N SER A 15 -14.95 16.03 11.15
CA SER A 15 -14.25 15.95 9.85
C SER A 15 -15.12 15.37 8.74
N GLY A 16 -15.99 14.42 9.06
CA GLY A 16 -16.90 13.82 8.11
C GLY A 16 -17.90 14.82 7.53
N LEU A 17 -18.44 15.70 8.36
CA LEU A 17 -19.33 16.79 7.93
C LEU A 17 -18.56 17.81 7.08
N HIS A 18 -17.38 18.20 7.49
CA HIS A 18 -16.54 19.12 6.73
C HIS A 18 -16.18 18.58 5.33
N GLN A 19 -15.89 17.29 5.20
CA GLN A 19 -15.65 16.65 3.89
C GLN A 19 -16.94 16.58 3.06
N PHE A 20 -18.10 16.36 3.69
CA PHE A 20 -19.40 16.41 3.02
C PHE A 20 -19.71 17.80 2.46
N PHE A 21 -19.59 18.85 3.29
CA PHE A 21 -19.83 20.23 2.84
C PHE A 21 -18.86 20.68 1.73
N ARG A 22 -17.63 20.16 1.73
CA ARG A 22 -16.67 20.35 0.63
C ARG A 22 -16.94 19.47 -0.60
N LYS A 23 -18.07 18.75 -0.64
CA LYS A 23 -18.43 17.83 -1.74
C LYS A 23 -17.36 16.74 -2.03
N ARG A 24 -16.53 16.40 -1.05
CA ARG A 24 -15.46 15.40 -1.17
C ARG A 24 -15.88 14.01 -0.68
N ALA A 25 -16.96 13.92 0.09
CA ALA A 25 -17.50 12.66 0.62
C ALA A 25 -19.04 12.74 0.73
N ASN A 26 -19.70 11.58 0.76
CA ASN A 26 -21.12 11.49 1.07
C ASN A 26 -21.40 11.87 2.53
N PHE A 27 -22.67 12.14 2.85
CA PHE A 27 -23.11 12.43 4.21
C PHE A 27 -22.62 11.35 5.21
N PRO A 28 -22.03 11.73 6.36
CA PRO A 28 -21.54 10.78 7.34
C PRO A 28 -22.65 9.86 7.84
N LYS A 29 -22.39 8.57 7.86
CA LYS A 29 -23.32 7.58 8.40
C LYS A 29 -22.97 7.26 9.84
N TYR A 30 -23.97 7.11 10.71
CA TYR A 30 -23.77 6.67 12.08
C TYR A 30 -23.01 5.34 12.15
N LYS A 31 -22.05 5.23 13.06
CA LYS A 31 -21.36 3.97 13.34
C LYS A 31 -22.35 2.96 13.90
N LYS A 32 -22.50 1.83 13.26
CA LYS A 32 -23.33 0.73 13.76
C LYS A 32 -22.50 -0.13 14.71
N LYS A 33 -23.06 -0.49 15.87
CA LYS A 33 -22.48 -1.43 16.84
C LYS A 33 -22.04 -2.71 16.13
N PHE A 34 -20.86 -3.22 16.49
CA PHE A 34 -20.21 -4.39 15.88
C PHE A 34 -19.71 -4.21 14.42
N ARG A 35 -19.66 -2.97 13.95
CA ARG A 35 -19.00 -2.64 12.68
C ARG A 35 -17.89 -1.63 12.94
N HIS A 36 -16.63 -2.02 12.75
CA HIS A 36 -15.46 -1.15 12.98
C HIS A 36 -15.44 -0.52 14.38
N ASP A 37 -15.71 -1.35 15.41
CA ASP A 37 -15.67 -0.90 16.80
C ASP A 37 -14.26 -0.38 17.12
N SER A 38 -14.14 0.90 17.39
CA SER A 38 -12.89 1.59 17.66
C SER A 38 -13.16 2.74 18.61
N ILE A 39 -12.36 2.82 19.67
CA ILE A 39 -12.41 3.87 20.68
C ILE A 39 -11.02 4.50 20.77
N ARG A 40 -10.95 5.82 20.67
CA ARG A 40 -9.72 6.59 20.83
C ARG A 40 -9.72 7.27 22.20
N PHE A 41 -8.62 7.13 22.90
CA PHE A 41 -8.33 7.77 24.19
C PHE A 41 -7.24 8.83 23.93
N PRO A 42 -7.59 10.12 23.85
CA PRO A 42 -6.65 11.18 23.53
C PRO A 42 -5.69 11.49 24.69
N GLN A 43 -6.11 11.22 25.93
CA GLN A 43 -5.35 11.51 27.16
C GLN A 43 -5.77 10.59 28.30
N GLY A 44 -5.08 10.67 29.44
CA GLY A 44 -5.42 9.91 30.66
C GLY A 44 -5.12 8.41 30.53
N VAL A 45 -4.19 8.03 29.64
CA VAL A 45 -3.73 6.65 29.48
C VAL A 45 -2.40 6.48 30.23
N GLU A 46 -2.31 5.44 31.03
CA GLU A 46 -1.10 5.02 31.73
C GLU A 46 -0.67 3.64 31.24
N LEU A 47 0.64 3.39 31.22
CA LEU A 47 1.21 2.15 30.74
C LEU A 47 2.12 1.53 31.78
N ASP A 48 1.88 0.29 32.14
CA ASP A 48 2.77 -0.54 32.92
C ASP A 48 3.38 -1.61 31.98
N GLU A 49 4.56 -1.34 31.45
CA GLU A 49 5.23 -2.25 30.52
C GLU A 49 5.71 -3.53 31.20
N ALA A 50 6.05 -3.49 32.49
CA ALA A 50 6.53 -4.65 33.24
C ALA A 50 5.40 -5.67 33.42
N LYS A 51 4.20 -5.20 33.75
CA LYS A 51 3.02 -6.04 33.88
C LYS A 51 2.27 -6.25 32.57
N GLN A 52 2.70 -5.62 31.47
CA GLN A 52 1.99 -5.60 30.19
C GLN A 52 0.53 -5.18 30.33
N GLN A 53 0.28 -4.10 31.09
CA GLN A 53 -1.03 -3.56 31.33
C GLN A 53 -1.10 -2.10 30.87
N ILE A 54 -2.28 -1.73 30.40
CA ILE A 54 -2.62 -0.35 30.02
C ILE A 54 -3.86 0.09 30.77
N ARG A 55 -3.80 1.24 31.43
CA ARG A 55 -4.96 1.87 32.06
C ARG A 55 -5.66 2.76 31.06
N LEU A 56 -6.92 2.43 30.82
CA LEU A 56 -7.79 3.19 29.94
C LEU A 56 -8.84 3.94 30.76
N PRO A 57 -9.08 5.25 30.50
CA PRO A 57 -10.10 6.03 31.18
C PRO A 57 -11.46 5.32 31.19
N LYS A 58 -12.11 5.27 32.32
CA LYS A 58 -13.42 4.62 32.59
C LYS A 58 -13.44 3.07 32.46
N ILE A 59 -12.35 2.44 31.98
CA ILE A 59 -12.27 0.99 31.82
C ILE A 59 -11.36 0.36 32.88
N GLY A 60 -10.33 1.09 33.32
CA GLY A 60 -9.33 0.60 34.26
C GLY A 60 -8.17 -0.11 33.57
N TRP A 61 -7.46 -0.94 34.32
CA TRP A 61 -6.31 -1.70 33.84
C TRP A 61 -6.71 -2.88 32.97
N VAL A 62 -6.12 -2.96 31.78
CA VAL A 62 -6.38 -4.03 30.80
C VAL A 62 -5.04 -4.63 30.37
N GLY A 63 -4.93 -5.95 30.43
CA GLY A 63 -3.76 -6.67 29.92
C GLY A 63 -3.66 -6.58 28.39
N TYR A 64 -2.47 -6.37 27.88
CA TYR A 64 -2.19 -6.41 26.43
C TYR A 64 -0.95 -7.26 26.14
N ARG A 65 -0.87 -7.78 24.92
CA ARG A 65 0.33 -8.49 24.46
C ARG A 65 1.29 -7.48 23.83
N LYS A 66 2.41 -7.23 24.48
CA LYS A 66 3.47 -6.37 23.97
C LYS A 66 4.08 -6.97 22.71
N SER A 67 4.13 -6.22 21.63
CA SER A 67 4.73 -6.62 20.35
C SER A 67 6.10 -5.99 20.11
N ARG A 68 6.38 -4.87 20.77
CA ARG A 68 7.64 -4.11 20.70
C ARG A 68 7.74 -3.17 21.89
N ASP A 69 8.93 -2.65 22.16
CA ASP A 69 9.13 -1.61 23.15
C ASP A 69 8.46 -0.31 22.73
N ILE A 70 7.95 0.44 23.71
CA ILE A 70 7.25 1.70 23.51
C ILE A 70 8.21 2.81 23.86
N MET A 71 8.61 3.56 22.82
CA MET A 71 9.58 4.65 22.98
C MET A 71 8.87 6.00 22.98
N GLY A 72 9.33 6.92 23.83
CA GLY A 72 8.86 8.30 23.87
C GLY A 72 7.56 8.53 24.63
N ALA A 73 7.04 9.73 24.52
CA ALA A 73 5.82 10.15 25.21
C ALA A 73 4.55 9.65 24.49
N ILE A 74 3.62 9.06 25.25
CA ILE A 74 2.33 8.60 24.69
C ILE A 74 1.46 9.82 24.37
N LYS A 75 1.01 9.94 23.12
CA LYS A 75 0.10 11.02 22.68
C LYS A 75 -1.35 10.60 22.67
N ASN A 76 -1.64 9.41 22.21
CA ASN A 76 -2.98 8.83 22.29
C ASN A 76 -2.95 7.32 22.12
N VAL A 77 -4.04 6.69 22.49
CA VAL A 77 -4.24 5.25 22.34
C VAL A 77 -5.57 4.99 21.63
N THR A 78 -5.54 4.09 20.67
CA THR A 78 -6.75 3.63 19.98
C THR A 78 -6.92 2.14 20.19
N VAL A 79 -8.05 1.74 20.76
CA VAL A 79 -8.45 0.35 20.90
C VAL A 79 -9.44 0.02 19.80
N SER A 80 -9.17 -0.99 19.01
CA SER A 80 -10.01 -1.36 17.87
C SER A 80 -10.28 -2.85 17.84
N ARG A 81 -11.49 -3.22 17.38
CA ARG A 81 -11.90 -4.60 17.25
C ARG A 81 -11.76 -5.07 15.79
N ARG A 82 -11.02 -6.15 15.60
CA ARG A 82 -10.92 -6.85 14.31
C ARG A 82 -11.41 -8.29 14.42
N GLY A 83 -12.66 -8.54 14.02
CA GLY A 83 -13.31 -9.83 14.22
C GLY A 83 -13.57 -10.12 15.71
N GLU A 84 -12.93 -11.14 16.27
CA GLU A 84 -13.07 -11.52 17.70
C GLU A 84 -11.92 -11.01 18.59
N LYS A 85 -10.93 -10.34 18.02
CA LYS A 85 -9.76 -9.84 18.76
C LYS A 85 -9.78 -8.33 18.85
N TRP A 86 -9.23 -7.83 19.95
CA TRP A 86 -8.98 -6.42 20.16
C TRP A 86 -7.51 -6.15 19.94
N ASP A 87 -7.22 -5.04 19.27
CA ASP A 87 -5.89 -4.54 19.02
C ASP A 87 -5.77 -3.16 19.65
N VAL A 88 -4.64 -2.89 20.30
CA VAL A 88 -4.29 -1.58 20.83
C VAL A 88 -3.24 -0.95 19.95
N SER A 89 -3.45 0.29 19.54
CA SER A 89 -2.50 1.12 18.81
C SER A 89 -2.12 2.30 19.70
N ILE A 90 -0.85 2.40 20.04
CA ILE A 90 -0.29 3.44 20.90
C ILE A 90 0.49 4.38 19.99
N GLN A 91 0.10 5.65 19.96
CA GLN A 91 0.83 6.69 19.27
C GLN A 91 1.79 7.34 20.26
N THR A 92 3.07 7.37 19.88
CA THR A 92 4.13 8.00 20.68
C THR A 92 4.84 9.07 19.88
N GLU A 93 5.45 9.99 20.57
CA GLU A 93 6.34 11.02 20.02
C GLU A 93 7.70 10.92 20.70
N TYR A 94 8.74 10.81 19.92
CA TYR A 94 10.12 10.79 20.39
C TYR A 94 11.05 11.38 19.34
N GLU A 95 12.15 11.95 19.78
CA GLU A 95 13.20 12.44 18.89
C GLU A 95 14.04 11.28 18.38
N VAL A 96 14.33 11.30 17.10
CA VAL A 96 15.17 10.30 16.45
C VAL A 96 16.36 10.99 15.82
N SER A 97 17.55 10.64 16.26
CA SER A 97 18.77 10.96 15.50
C SER A 97 18.78 10.09 14.24
N LEU A 98 18.78 10.73 13.07
CA LEU A 98 18.86 9.98 11.82
C LEU A 98 20.26 9.40 11.66
N PRO A 99 20.39 8.09 11.42
CA PRO A 99 21.69 7.48 11.11
C PRO A 99 22.23 8.04 9.79
N ALA A 100 23.56 7.96 9.61
CA ALA A 100 24.16 8.25 8.32
C ALA A 100 23.58 7.30 7.25
N ALA A 101 23.09 7.88 6.18
CA ALA A 101 22.45 7.10 5.09
C ALA A 101 23.51 6.22 4.39
N ASN A 102 23.21 4.96 4.20
CA ASN A 102 23.99 4.09 3.32
C ASN A 102 23.91 4.65 1.87
N PRO A 103 25.01 4.92 1.16
CA PRO A 103 24.98 5.52 -0.17
C PRO A 103 24.38 4.63 -1.28
N SER A 104 23.86 3.47 -0.95
CA SER A 104 23.31 2.52 -1.92
C SER A 104 21.98 2.97 -2.50
N GLU A 105 21.86 2.91 -3.81
CA GLU A 105 20.66 3.22 -4.58
C GLU A 105 20.12 1.97 -5.31
N ILE A 106 18.80 1.90 -5.48
CA ILE A 106 18.16 0.79 -6.21
C ILE A 106 16.91 1.26 -6.96
N GLY A 107 16.72 0.78 -8.18
CA GLY A 107 15.47 0.89 -8.93
C GLY A 107 14.61 -0.35 -8.74
N ILE A 108 13.29 -0.18 -8.61
CA ILE A 108 12.35 -1.25 -8.36
C ILE A 108 11.21 -1.19 -9.38
N ASP A 109 10.99 -2.31 -10.08
CA ASP A 109 9.78 -2.57 -10.86
C ASP A 109 8.82 -3.46 -10.07
N MET A 110 7.53 -3.11 -10.08
CA MET A 110 6.47 -3.80 -9.34
C MET A 110 5.65 -4.70 -10.26
N GLY A 111 5.55 -5.97 -9.94
CA GLY A 111 4.83 -6.92 -10.76
C GLY A 111 3.85 -7.82 -10.00
N VAL A 112 3.04 -8.56 -10.76
CA VAL A 112 2.09 -9.55 -10.22
C VAL A 112 2.72 -10.94 -10.11
N LYS A 113 3.62 -11.29 -11.05
CA LYS A 113 4.38 -12.56 -11.02
C LYS A 113 5.51 -12.48 -10.00
N ARG A 114 6.35 -11.46 -10.11
CA ARG A 114 7.36 -11.06 -9.14
C ARG A 114 6.84 -9.83 -8.44
N PHE A 115 6.79 -9.85 -7.12
CA PHE A 115 6.29 -8.72 -6.35
C PHE A 115 7.15 -7.48 -6.55
N VAL A 116 8.46 -7.67 -6.52
CA VAL A 116 9.51 -6.67 -6.74
C VAL A 116 10.58 -7.30 -7.61
N THR A 117 11.00 -6.61 -8.66
CA THR A 117 12.25 -6.88 -9.37
C THR A 117 13.15 -5.66 -9.19
N MET A 118 14.41 -5.88 -8.81
CA MET A 118 15.37 -4.83 -8.51
C MET A 118 16.36 -4.68 -9.67
N SER A 119 16.92 -3.47 -9.81
CA SER A 119 17.86 -3.16 -10.90
C SER A 119 19.20 -3.90 -10.83
N ASN A 120 19.50 -4.59 -9.73
CA ASN A 120 20.64 -5.49 -9.57
C ASN A 120 20.34 -6.94 -9.98
N GLY A 121 19.12 -7.22 -10.49
CA GLY A 121 18.67 -8.55 -10.88
C GLY A 121 17.96 -9.35 -9.78
N ASP A 122 18.04 -8.93 -8.53
CA ASP A 122 17.32 -9.57 -7.44
C ASP A 122 15.81 -9.41 -7.60
N PHE A 123 15.06 -10.38 -7.11
CA PHE A 123 13.60 -10.30 -7.10
C PHE A 123 12.98 -10.91 -5.85
N VAL A 124 11.73 -10.58 -5.58
CA VAL A 124 10.92 -11.12 -4.49
C VAL A 124 9.61 -11.65 -5.06
N GLU A 125 9.29 -12.90 -4.75
CA GLU A 125 8.02 -13.49 -5.15
C GLU A 125 6.87 -13.11 -4.20
N PRO A 126 5.65 -12.91 -4.74
CA PRO A 126 4.50 -12.59 -3.91
C PRO A 126 3.93 -13.84 -3.22
N PRO A 127 3.50 -13.74 -1.96
CA PRO A 127 2.87 -14.85 -1.25
C PRO A 127 1.46 -15.15 -1.74
N ASN A 128 0.80 -14.22 -2.43
CA ASN A 128 -0.57 -14.36 -2.97
C ASN A 128 -1.59 -14.95 -1.97
N PRO A 129 -1.72 -14.45 -0.75
CA PRO A 129 -2.49 -15.09 0.31
C PRO A 129 -3.99 -15.18 0.00
N PHE A 130 -4.54 -14.20 -0.73
CA PHE A 130 -5.92 -14.27 -1.18
C PHE A 130 -6.13 -15.35 -2.24
N LYS A 131 -5.19 -15.50 -3.19
CA LYS A 131 -5.25 -16.55 -4.22
C LYS A 131 -5.25 -17.94 -3.58
N GLN A 132 -4.41 -18.17 -2.57
CA GLN A 132 -4.31 -19.45 -1.85
C GLN A 132 -5.62 -19.80 -1.12
N GLU A 133 -6.23 -18.84 -0.45
CA GLU A 133 -7.42 -19.06 0.40
C GLU A 133 -8.76 -18.85 -0.34
N ARG A 134 -8.73 -18.50 -1.64
CA ARG A 134 -9.93 -18.14 -2.42
C ARG A 134 -10.99 -19.22 -2.44
N GLU A 135 -10.60 -20.47 -2.63
CA GLU A 135 -11.56 -21.58 -2.71
C GLU A 135 -12.22 -21.84 -1.37
N LYS A 136 -11.48 -21.81 -0.28
CA LYS A 136 -11.99 -21.95 1.07
C LYS A 136 -12.94 -20.83 1.43
N LEU A 137 -12.61 -19.60 1.03
CA LEU A 137 -13.50 -18.44 1.19
C LEU A 137 -14.79 -18.62 0.40
N ALA A 138 -14.71 -19.05 -0.87
CA ALA A 138 -15.89 -19.31 -1.71
C ALA A 138 -16.79 -20.42 -1.16
N LYS A 139 -16.19 -21.51 -0.62
CA LYS A 139 -16.95 -22.59 0.06
C LYS A 139 -17.72 -22.04 1.28
N LEU A 140 -17.06 -21.23 2.10
CA LEU A 140 -17.68 -20.63 3.30
C LEU A 140 -18.79 -19.63 2.91
N GLN A 141 -18.59 -18.83 1.87
CA GLN A 141 -19.60 -17.87 1.38
C GLN A 141 -20.84 -18.59 0.82
N ARG A 142 -20.65 -19.65 0.01
CA ARG A 142 -21.76 -20.50 -0.48
C ARG A 142 -22.51 -21.15 0.68
N LYS A 143 -21.79 -21.66 1.70
CA LYS A 143 -22.40 -22.21 2.91
C LYS A 143 -23.22 -21.14 3.65
N LEU A 144 -22.68 -19.93 3.80
CA LEU A 144 -23.38 -18.83 4.44
C LEU A 144 -24.67 -18.43 3.69
N ALA A 145 -24.62 -18.41 2.36
CA ALA A 145 -25.78 -18.06 1.53
C ALA A 145 -26.96 -19.02 1.69
N ARG A 146 -26.71 -20.31 1.99
CA ARG A 146 -27.74 -21.34 2.21
C ARG A 146 -28.29 -21.35 3.64
N GLN A 147 -27.69 -20.62 4.57
CA GLN A 147 -28.08 -20.64 5.99
C GLN A 147 -29.13 -19.58 6.32
N LYS A 148 -30.07 -19.90 7.20
CA LYS A 148 -31.07 -18.95 7.70
C LYS A 148 -30.34 -17.75 8.32
N LYS A 149 -30.67 -16.55 7.83
CA LYS A 149 -30.09 -15.29 8.30
C LYS A 149 -30.39 -15.11 9.80
N GLY A 150 -29.36 -14.78 10.58
CA GLY A 150 -29.45 -14.62 12.04
C GLY A 150 -29.30 -15.92 12.85
N SER A 151 -29.33 -17.10 12.24
CA SER A 151 -29.15 -18.37 12.96
C SER A 151 -27.76 -18.52 13.62
N ARG A 152 -27.64 -19.35 14.65
CA ARG A 152 -26.35 -19.72 15.28
C ARG A 152 -25.35 -20.21 14.25
N ASN A 153 -25.79 -21.03 13.29
CA ASN A 153 -24.92 -21.56 12.24
C ASN A 153 -24.43 -20.47 11.28
N SER A 154 -25.31 -19.53 10.90
CA SER A 154 -24.94 -18.36 10.12
C SER A 154 -23.89 -17.51 10.85
N THR A 155 -24.07 -17.28 12.13
CA THR A 155 -23.11 -16.53 12.97
C THR A 155 -21.76 -17.24 13.05
N LYS A 156 -21.73 -18.56 13.28
CA LYS A 156 -20.50 -19.37 13.27
C LYS A 156 -19.77 -19.28 11.91
N THR A 157 -20.52 -19.34 10.81
CA THR A 157 -19.92 -19.26 9.45
C THR A 157 -19.38 -17.87 9.17
N LYS A 158 -20.07 -16.79 9.57
CA LYS A 158 -19.56 -15.40 9.49
C LYS A 158 -18.25 -15.22 10.25
N ARG A 159 -18.15 -15.79 11.46
CA ARG A 159 -16.90 -15.77 12.23
C ARG A 159 -15.74 -16.47 11.50
N LYS A 160 -16.00 -17.64 10.87
CA LYS A 160 -14.98 -18.33 10.05
C LYS A 160 -14.52 -17.48 8.87
N ILE A 161 -15.45 -16.84 8.16
CA ILE A 161 -15.15 -15.93 7.05
C ILE A 161 -14.31 -14.74 7.55
N ALA A 162 -14.70 -14.12 8.67
CA ALA A 162 -13.95 -12.99 9.26
C ALA A 162 -12.53 -13.38 9.67
N ARG A 163 -12.36 -14.57 10.28
CA ARG A 163 -11.01 -15.11 10.62
C ARG A 163 -10.17 -15.32 9.37
N LEU A 164 -10.75 -15.84 8.30
CA LEU A 164 -10.04 -16.09 7.05
C LEU A 164 -9.60 -14.78 6.37
N HIS A 165 -10.49 -13.79 6.31
CA HIS A 165 -10.11 -12.44 5.83
C HIS A 165 -9.00 -11.80 6.66
N ARG A 166 -9.06 -11.96 7.99
CA ARG A 166 -7.99 -11.48 8.88
C ARG A 166 -6.66 -12.18 8.57
N TYR A 167 -6.65 -13.50 8.46
CA TYR A 167 -5.45 -14.27 8.11
C TYR A 167 -4.82 -13.78 6.80
N ILE A 168 -5.63 -13.61 5.74
CA ILE A 168 -5.17 -13.08 4.45
C ILE A 168 -4.55 -11.68 4.60
N ALA A 169 -5.20 -10.80 5.37
CA ALA A 169 -4.72 -9.44 5.59
C ALA A 169 -3.43 -9.40 6.41
N ASP A 170 -3.34 -10.23 7.46
CA ASP A 170 -2.17 -10.30 8.35
C ASP A 170 -0.98 -10.93 7.63
N SER A 171 -1.17 -12.01 6.84
CA SER A 171 -0.13 -12.62 6.00
C SER A 171 0.44 -11.63 4.99
N ARG A 172 -0.44 -10.86 4.31
CA ARG A 172 0.00 -9.82 3.38
C ARG A 172 0.81 -8.75 4.10
N ARG A 173 0.32 -8.27 5.22
CA ARG A 173 0.98 -7.22 6.00
C ARG A 173 2.36 -7.66 6.50
N ASP A 174 2.49 -8.87 7.00
CA ASP A 174 3.78 -9.44 7.45
C ASP A 174 4.78 -9.48 6.30
N PHE A 175 4.37 -9.98 5.15
CA PHE A 175 5.20 -10.01 3.95
C PHE A 175 5.66 -8.60 3.53
N LEU A 176 4.73 -7.63 3.47
CA LEU A 176 5.06 -6.25 3.10
C LEU A 176 6.02 -5.61 4.11
N HIS A 177 5.83 -5.86 5.40
CA HIS A 177 6.75 -5.37 6.43
C HIS A 177 8.14 -5.98 6.30
N LYS A 178 8.26 -7.29 6.10
CA LYS A 178 9.55 -7.98 5.94
C LYS A 178 10.29 -7.48 4.70
N THR A 179 9.59 -7.44 3.57
CA THR A 179 10.18 -7.00 2.28
C THR A 179 10.62 -5.55 2.34
N SER A 180 9.76 -4.64 2.81
CA SER A 180 10.12 -3.21 2.91
C SER A 180 11.24 -2.96 3.94
N THR A 181 11.34 -3.77 5.01
CA THR A 181 12.46 -3.68 5.97
C THR A 181 13.76 -4.15 5.33
N LYS A 182 13.74 -5.27 4.59
CA LYS A 182 14.93 -5.78 3.90
C LYS A 182 15.48 -4.75 2.92
N ILE A 183 14.62 -4.13 2.11
CA ILE A 183 15.02 -3.13 1.12
C ILE A 183 15.56 -1.87 1.81
N ALA A 184 14.84 -1.33 2.82
CA ALA A 184 15.25 -0.10 3.50
C ALA A 184 16.52 -0.25 4.35
N LYS A 185 16.89 -1.47 4.78
CA LYS A 185 18.17 -1.74 5.45
C LYS A 185 19.37 -1.73 4.49
N ASN A 186 19.14 -2.16 3.26
CA ASN A 186 20.21 -2.34 2.27
C ASN A 186 20.42 -1.10 1.38
N HIS A 187 19.41 -0.26 1.24
CA HIS A 187 19.42 0.87 0.31
C HIS A 187 18.84 2.10 0.97
N SER A 188 19.49 3.27 0.79
CA SER A 188 19.00 4.55 1.28
C SER A 188 18.13 5.27 0.25
N ILE A 189 18.41 5.13 -1.04
CA ILE A 189 17.63 5.75 -2.11
C ILE A 189 16.96 4.65 -2.93
N VAL A 190 15.65 4.65 -2.92
CA VAL A 190 14.85 3.68 -3.67
C VAL A 190 13.99 4.42 -4.68
N TYR A 191 14.11 4.04 -5.93
CA TYR A 191 13.30 4.56 -7.03
C TYR A 191 12.21 3.57 -7.39
N VAL A 192 10.98 4.07 -7.53
CA VAL A 192 9.81 3.26 -7.90
C VAL A 192 8.95 4.01 -8.92
N GLU A 193 8.18 3.30 -9.70
CA GLU A 193 7.17 3.91 -10.57
C GLU A 193 6.03 4.53 -9.75
N ASP A 194 5.51 5.68 -10.20
CA ASP A 194 4.31 6.32 -9.61
C ASP A 194 3.03 5.62 -10.10
N LEU A 195 2.85 4.39 -9.64
CA LEU A 195 1.71 3.55 -10.02
C LEU A 195 0.40 4.07 -9.42
N LYS A 196 -0.53 4.46 -10.26
CA LYS A 196 -1.90 4.83 -9.85
C LYS A 196 -2.76 3.56 -9.71
N VAL A 197 -2.59 2.84 -8.60
CA VAL A 197 -3.25 1.54 -8.35
C VAL A 197 -4.77 1.62 -8.48
N SER A 198 -5.40 2.74 -8.10
CA SER A 198 -6.84 2.97 -8.27
C SER A 198 -7.26 2.88 -9.74
N ASN A 199 -6.51 3.52 -10.64
CA ASN A 199 -6.79 3.49 -12.07
C ASN A 199 -6.52 2.11 -12.67
N MET A 200 -5.42 1.45 -12.23
CA MET A 200 -5.07 0.10 -12.68
C MET A 200 -6.12 -0.93 -12.28
N SER A 201 -6.79 -0.75 -11.13
CA SER A 201 -7.82 -1.66 -10.60
C SER A 201 -9.26 -1.21 -10.88
N ALA A 202 -9.46 -0.20 -11.72
CA ALA A 202 -10.78 0.26 -12.13
C ALA A 202 -11.59 -0.85 -12.81
N SER A 203 -12.92 -0.81 -12.65
CA SER A 203 -13.82 -1.78 -13.29
C SER A 203 -13.84 -1.57 -14.80
N ALA A 204 -13.97 -2.66 -15.54
CA ALA A 204 -14.22 -2.65 -16.99
C ALA A 204 -15.69 -2.95 -17.33
N GLY A 205 -16.62 -2.80 -16.38
CA GLY A 205 -18.03 -3.18 -16.56
C GLY A 205 -18.78 -2.34 -17.60
N GLY A 206 -18.33 -1.13 -17.89
CA GLY A 206 -19.03 -0.19 -18.77
C GLY A 206 -20.35 0.31 -18.19
N THR A 207 -21.20 0.86 -19.06
CA THR A 207 -22.59 1.25 -18.78
C THR A 207 -23.57 0.25 -19.41
N LYS A 208 -24.87 0.47 -19.21
CA LYS A 208 -25.91 -0.34 -19.88
C LYS A 208 -25.92 -0.11 -21.40
N GLU A 209 -25.68 1.13 -21.82
CA GLU A 209 -25.63 1.57 -23.21
C GLU A 209 -24.34 1.15 -23.92
N SER A 210 -23.23 1.06 -23.16
CA SER A 210 -21.92 0.65 -23.66
C SER A 210 -21.29 -0.38 -22.72
N PRO A 211 -21.66 -1.66 -22.84
CA PRO A 211 -21.13 -2.74 -22.00
C PRO A 211 -19.63 -2.90 -22.17
N GLY A 212 -18.95 -3.14 -21.08
CA GLY A 212 -17.49 -3.29 -21.08
C GLY A 212 -17.04 -4.60 -21.72
N LYS A 213 -15.84 -4.57 -22.32
CA LYS A 213 -15.19 -5.75 -22.90
C LYS A 213 -14.21 -6.41 -21.91
N ASN A 214 -14.06 -7.73 -22.02
CA ASN A 214 -13.10 -8.52 -21.21
C ASN A 214 -13.25 -8.33 -19.68
N VAL A 215 -14.49 -8.13 -19.20
CA VAL A 215 -14.80 -7.83 -17.78
C VAL A 215 -14.27 -8.92 -16.83
N ARG A 216 -14.39 -10.20 -17.21
CA ARG A 216 -13.89 -11.34 -16.41
C ARG A 216 -12.37 -11.31 -16.26
N GLN A 217 -11.64 -11.13 -17.36
CA GLN A 217 -10.17 -11.05 -17.37
C GLN A 217 -9.70 -9.86 -16.54
N LYS A 218 -10.31 -8.68 -16.76
CA LYS A 218 -10.00 -7.47 -15.99
C LYS A 218 -10.28 -7.65 -14.50
N SER A 219 -11.41 -8.27 -14.15
CA SER A 219 -11.72 -8.59 -12.74
C SER A 219 -10.69 -9.54 -12.11
N GLY A 220 -10.20 -10.52 -12.89
CA GLY A 220 -9.11 -11.41 -12.48
C GLY A 220 -7.81 -10.64 -12.21
N LEU A 221 -7.41 -9.79 -13.15
CA LEU A 221 -6.23 -8.94 -13.02
C LEU A 221 -6.36 -7.98 -11.83
N ASN A 222 -7.50 -7.31 -11.66
CA ASN A 222 -7.75 -6.41 -10.55
C ASN A 222 -7.56 -7.11 -9.20
N ARG A 223 -8.09 -8.33 -9.06
CA ARG A 223 -7.88 -9.13 -7.83
C ARG A 223 -6.40 -9.42 -7.59
N SER A 224 -5.65 -9.77 -8.63
CA SER A 224 -4.22 -10.04 -8.51
C SER A 224 -3.44 -8.78 -8.11
N ILE A 225 -3.74 -7.62 -8.71
CA ILE A 225 -3.12 -6.33 -8.36
C ILE A 225 -3.45 -5.95 -6.91
N LEU A 226 -4.72 -6.05 -6.50
CA LEU A 226 -5.14 -5.69 -5.15
C LEU A 226 -4.59 -6.66 -4.08
N ASP A 227 -4.34 -7.93 -4.44
CA ASP A 227 -3.70 -8.89 -3.54
C ASP A 227 -2.25 -8.56 -3.24
N GLN A 228 -1.56 -7.82 -4.12
CA GLN A 228 -0.16 -7.39 -3.88
C GLN A 228 -0.05 -6.33 -2.78
N GLY A 229 -0.99 -5.39 -2.70
CA GLY A 229 -0.97 -4.33 -1.69
C GLY A 229 0.12 -3.28 -1.93
N TRP A 230 0.45 -2.94 -3.17
CA TRP A 230 1.53 -1.99 -3.55
C TRP A 230 1.45 -0.64 -2.84
N TYR A 231 0.25 -0.07 -2.71
CA TYR A 231 0.09 1.19 -1.98
C TYR A 231 0.61 1.10 -0.54
N SER A 232 0.20 0.04 0.19
CA SER A 232 0.67 -0.18 1.57
C SER A 232 2.17 -0.45 1.62
N PHE A 233 2.73 -1.15 0.62
CA PHE A 233 4.16 -1.38 0.50
C PHE A 233 4.94 -0.07 0.36
N PHE A 234 4.52 0.82 -0.54
CA PHE A 234 5.17 2.13 -0.71
C PHE A 234 5.10 2.98 0.55
N GLN A 235 3.97 2.97 1.26
CA GLN A 235 3.86 3.66 2.55
C GLN A 235 4.85 3.10 3.57
N MET A 236 4.93 1.76 3.68
CA MET A 236 5.87 1.11 4.59
C MET A 236 7.33 1.36 4.22
N LEU A 237 7.65 1.36 2.95
CA LEU A 237 8.99 1.60 2.45
C LEU A 237 9.41 3.05 2.68
N SER A 238 8.52 4.02 2.39
CA SER A 238 8.78 5.45 2.59
C SER A 238 9.19 5.77 4.02
N TYR A 239 8.34 5.46 5.01
CA TYR A 239 8.66 5.81 6.39
C TYR A 239 9.89 5.06 6.94
N LYS A 240 10.18 3.85 6.43
CA LYS A 240 11.36 3.10 6.86
C LYS A 240 12.65 3.67 6.28
N LEU A 241 12.62 4.12 5.03
CA LEU A 241 13.73 4.82 4.41
C LEU A 241 13.98 6.16 5.12
N GLU A 242 12.93 6.95 5.36
CA GLU A 242 13.01 8.22 6.09
C GLU A 242 13.65 8.05 7.48
N ARG A 243 13.28 7.00 8.22
CA ARG A 243 13.89 6.63 9.50
C ARG A 243 15.35 6.23 9.39
N GLY A 244 15.79 5.73 8.25
CA GLY A 244 17.18 5.40 7.94
C GLY A 244 17.96 6.54 7.29
N GLY A 245 17.42 7.77 7.26
CA GLY A 245 18.03 8.91 6.57
C GLY A 245 17.93 8.83 5.04
N GLY A 246 17.18 7.87 4.51
CA GLY A 246 17.02 7.64 3.08
C GLY A 246 15.75 8.28 2.49
N LYS A 247 15.49 8.00 1.20
CA LYS A 247 14.36 8.57 0.45
C LYS A 247 13.73 7.56 -0.52
N LEU A 248 12.39 7.62 -0.65
CA LEU A 248 11.65 6.96 -1.72
C LEU A 248 11.33 7.97 -2.81
N ILE A 249 11.81 7.74 -4.03
CA ILE A 249 11.62 8.64 -5.17
C ILE A 249 10.73 7.94 -6.19
N LYS A 250 9.62 8.59 -6.54
CA LYS A 250 8.70 8.10 -7.56
C LYS A 250 9.05 8.67 -8.91
N VAL A 251 9.03 7.85 -9.95
CA VAL A 251 9.30 8.24 -11.34
C VAL A 251 8.07 8.02 -12.22
N ASP A 252 8.01 8.73 -13.35
CA ASP A 252 6.95 8.52 -14.34
C ASP A 252 7.11 7.13 -14.98
N PRO A 253 6.07 6.28 -14.99
CA PRO A 253 6.12 4.94 -15.57
C PRO A 253 6.17 4.93 -17.10
N LYS A 254 6.11 6.09 -17.77
CA LYS A 254 6.08 6.20 -19.24
C LYS A 254 7.36 5.63 -19.83
N ASN A 255 7.21 4.65 -20.72
CA ASN A 255 8.27 4.00 -21.49
C ASN A 255 9.34 3.23 -20.67
N THR A 256 9.25 3.13 -19.36
CA THR A 256 10.22 2.38 -18.54
C THR A 256 10.42 0.93 -19.02
N SER A 257 9.35 0.26 -19.44
CA SER A 257 9.38 -1.11 -19.94
C SER A 257 9.72 -1.26 -21.42
N ARG A 258 9.88 -0.15 -22.18
CA ARG A 258 10.11 -0.15 -23.64
C ARG A 258 11.44 0.47 -24.06
N THR A 259 12.12 1.14 -23.15
CA THR A 259 13.42 1.78 -23.40
C THR A 259 14.54 0.77 -23.26
N CYS A 260 15.41 0.70 -24.27
CA CYS A 260 16.60 -0.14 -24.19
C CYS A 260 17.62 0.47 -23.21
N PRO A 261 18.07 -0.27 -22.16
CA PRO A 261 19.07 0.26 -21.24
C PRO A 261 20.46 0.38 -21.85
N ARG A 262 20.73 -0.24 -23.01
CA ARG A 262 22.05 -0.15 -23.69
C ARG A 262 22.13 1.02 -24.65
N CYS A 263 21.17 1.17 -25.57
CA CYS A 263 21.23 2.18 -26.63
C CYS A 263 20.19 3.29 -26.52
N GLY A 264 19.28 3.25 -25.54
CA GLY A 264 18.26 4.27 -25.34
C GLY A 264 17.05 4.18 -26.29
N LEU A 265 17.04 3.29 -27.28
CA LEU A 265 15.94 3.17 -28.24
C LEU A 265 14.62 2.83 -27.52
N VAL A 266 13.59 3.64 -27.76
CA VAL A 266 12.24 3.46 -27.24
C VAL A 266 11.36 2.87 -28.32
N SER A 267 10.93 1.61 -28.17
CA SER A 267 10.04 0.95 -29.12
C SER A 267 9.14 -0.06 -28.42
N ALA A 268 7.89 -0.17 -28.88
CA ALA A 268 6.97 -1.21 -28.42
C ALA A 268 7.48 -2.61 -28.80
N GLU A 269 8.19 -2.73 -29.93
CA GLU A 269 8.77 -3.95 -30.46
C GLU A 269 9.90 -4.52 -29.58
N ASN A 270 10.53 -3.69 -28.75
CA ASN A 270 11.54 -4.13 -27.77
C ASN A 270 10.96 -5.10 -26.72
N ARG A 271 9.63 -5.06 -26.47
CA ARG A 271 8.95 -5.91 -25.51
C ARG A 271 7.77 -6.65 -26.15
N LYS A 272 8.08 -7.71 -26.89
CA LYS A 272 7.07 -8.58 -27.55
C LYS A 272 6.34 -9.49 -26.56
N SER A 273 6.94 -9.79 -25.41
CA SER A 273 6.33 -10.62 -24.36
C SER A 273 6.45 -9.96 -22.98
N GLN A 274 5.72 -10.51 -22.01
CA GLN A 274 5.80 -10.02 -20.64
C GLN A 274 7.15 -10.31 -19.97
N ALA A 275 7.83 -11.38 -20.37
CA ALA A 275 9.04 -11.87 -19.71
C ALA A 275 10.33 -11.47 -20.43
N THR A 276 10.29 -11.26 -21.75
CA THR A 276 11.48 -11.09 -22.58
C THR A 276 11.53 -9.69 -23.17
N PHE A 277 12.64 -9.04 -22.97
CA PHE A 277 13.03 -7.81 -23.64
C PHE A 277 14.10 -8.13 -24.69
N ALA A 278 13.94 -7.64 -25.92
CA ALA A 278 14.90 -7.76 -27.01
C ALA A 278 14.90 -6.46 -27.81
N CYS A 279 15.97 -5.71 -27.74
CA CYS A 279 16.08 -4.43 -28.45
C CYS A 279 16.25 -4.67 -29.97
N ILE A 280 15.34 -4.05 -30.72
CA ILE A 280 15.39 -4.14 -32.20
C ILE A 280 16.55 -3.35 -32.82
N GLY A 281 17.12 -2.36 -32.10
CA GLY A 281 18.22 -1.54 -32.61
C GLY A 281 19.61 -2.08 -32.33
N CYS A 282 19.86 -2.59 -31.11
CA CYS A 282 21.22 -3.03 -30.73
C CYS A 282 21.31 -4.52 -30.33
N GLY A 283 20.24 -5.29 -30.45
CA GLY A 283 20.21 -6.71 -30.13
C GLY A 283 20.32 -7.06 -28.65
N TYR A 284 20.31 -6.06 -27.71
CA TYR A 284 20.35 -6.32 -26.27
C TYR A 284 19.14 -7.14 -25.81
N ARG A 285 19.40 -8.23 -25.06
CA ARG A 285 18.37 -9.11 -24.51
C ARG A 285 18.50 -9.25 -23.01
N SER A 286 17.39 -9.20 -22.30
CA SER A 286 17.30 -9.45 -20.86
C SER A 286 15.86 -9.76 -20.42
N ASN A 287 15.67 -10.02 -19.12
CA ASN A 287 14.34 -10.11 -18.54
C ASN A 287 13.66 -8.72 -18.57
N ALA A 288 12.40 -8.68 -19.00
CA ALA A 288 11.68 -7.41 -19.17
C ALA A 288 11.44 -6.65 -17.85
N ASP A 289 11.25 -7.36 -16.74
CA ASP A 289 11.04 -6.74 -15.43
C ASP A 289 12.37 -6.16 -14.89
N GLU A 290 13.50 -6.82 -15.16
CA GLU A 290 14.84 -6.30 -14.84
C GLU A 290 15.16 -5.03 -15.64
N VAL A 291 14.84 -5.03 -16.94
CA VAL A 291 14.97 -3.82 -17.79
C VAL A 291 14.10 -2.69 -17.25
N GLY A 292 12.88 -2.98 -16.82
CA GLY A 292 12.00 -2.02 -16.15
C GLY A 292 12.67 -1.40 -14.93
N ALA A 293 13.20 -2.22 -14.03
CA ALA A 293 13.88 -1.77 -12.81
C ALA A 293 15.14 -0.92 -13.09
N ILE A 294 15.95 -1.30 -14.09
CA ILE A 294 17.12 -0.52 -14.53
C ILE A 294 16.69 0.86 -15.06
N ASN A 295 15.63 0.91 -15.86
CA ASN A 295 15.12 2.17 -16.40
C ASN A 295 14.48 3.05 -15.32
N VAL A 296 13.81 2.47 -14.32
CA VAL A 296 13.32 3.18 -13.14
C VAL A 296 14.48 3.82 -12.37
N LEU A 297 15.58 3.09 -12.15
CA LEU A 297 16.80 3.63 -11.53
C LEU A 297 17.35 4.82 -12.32
N ARG A 298 17.49 4.70 -13.64
CA ARG A 298 18.01 5.77 -14.51
C ARG A 298 17.14 7.02 -14.50
N ALA A 299 15.82 6.84 -14.66
CA ALA A 299 14.87 7.94 -14.61
C ALA A 299 14.88 8.64 -13.23
N GLY A 300 15.04 7.86 -12.15
CA GLY A 300 15.15 8.39 -10.81
C GLY A 300 16.39 9.22 -10.57
N ARG A 301 17.55 8.74 -11.03
CA ARG A 301 18.82 9.48 -10.97
C ARG A 301 18.76 10.79 -11.75
N ALA A 302 18.22 10.76 -12.98
CA ALA A 302 18.02 11.96 -13.78
C ALA A 302 17.12 12.99 -13.06
N ARG A 303 16.02 12.53 -12.45
CA ARG A 303 15.14 13.38 -11.67
C ARG A 303 15.83 13.99 -10.45
N LEU A 304 16.64 13.20 -9.73
CA LEU A 304 17.37 13.69 -8.57
C LEU A 304 18.43 14.72 -8.97
N ALA A 305 19.18 14.48 -10.03
CA ALA A 305 20.17 15.42 -10.59
C ALA A 305 19.52 16.76 -10.99
N CYS A 306 18.38 16.72 -11.71
CA CYS A 306 17.63 17.93 -12.04
C CYS A 306 17.13 18.71 -10.81
N ALA A 307 16.72 18.01 -9.76
CA ALA A 307 16.29 18.66 -8.51
C ALA A 307 17.45 19.34 -7.79
N MET A 308 18.66 18.79 -7.86
CA MET A 308 19.86 19.38 -7.25
C MET A 308 20.42 20.56 -8.05
N SER A 309 20.24 20.56 -9.37
CA SER A 309 20.69 21.66 -10.26
C SER A 309 19.74 22.86 -10.33
N GLY A 310 18.66 22.88 -9.55
CA GLY A 310 17.67 23.94 -9.55
C GLY A 310 16.75 24.00 -10.78
N ALA A 311 16.95 23.13 -11.76
CA ALA A 311 16.13 23.03 -12.98
C ALA A 311 14.86 22.19 -12.73
N VAL A 312 13.96 22.64 -11.86
CA VAL A 312 12.67 21.98 -11.66
C VAL A 312 11.76 22.32 -12.83
N ARG A 313 11.59 21.39 -13.79
CA ARG A 313 10.39 21.42 -14.64
C ARG A 313 9.20 21.01 -13.77
N PRO A 314 8.18 21.88 -13.59
CA PRO A 314 6.95 21.47 -12.92
C PRO A 314 6.32 20.32 -13.71
N LEU A 315 5.86 19.28 -13.00
CA LEU A 315 4.97 18.27 -13.56
C LEU A 315 3.81 19.04 -14.20
N SER A 316 3.59 18.86 -15.50
CA SER A 316 2.47 19.44 -16.21
C SER A 316 1.20 19.09 -15.45
N ALA A 317 0.61 20.11 -14.83
CA ALA A 317 -0.74 20.06 -14.32
C ALA A 317 -1.62 19.66 -15.50
N GLY A 318 -2.27 18.51 -15.40
CA GLY A 318 -3.22 18.08 -16.40
C GLY A 318 -4.23 19.20 -16.62
N THR A 319 -4.28 19.71 -17.82
CA THR A 319 -5.27 20.67 -18.29
C THR A 319 -6.64 20.14 -17.92
N ARG A 320 -7.27 20.79 -16.93
CA ARG A 320 -8.72 20.70 -16.74
C ARG A 320 -9.33 21.28 -18.02
N ARG A 321 -9.95 20.43 -18.80
CA ARG A 321 -10.93 20.91 -19.79
C ARG A 321 -12.13 21.39 -18.99
N ASP A 322 -12.34 22.69 -18.98
CA ASP A 322 -13.58 23.28 -18.52
C ASP A 322 -14.72 22.81 -19.43
N PRO A 323 -15.83 22.32 -18.88
CA PRO A 323 -17.03 22.08 -19.66
C PRO A 323 -17.89 23.35 -19.61
N LEU A 324 -17.71 24.26 -20.57
CA LEU A 324 -18.72 25.25 -20.87
C LEU A 324 -18.50 25.76 -22.31
N GLN A 325 -19.37 25.33 -23.18
CA GLN A 325 -20.11 26.16 -24.16
C GLN A 325 -20.65 25.23 -25.28
N HIS A 326 -21.85 25.01 -25.25
CA HIS A 326 -23.06 24.95 -26.07
C HIS A 326 -23.98 23.82 -25.71
#